data_2772086ccc49f91ab5b181df437f5438
#
_entry.id   2772086ccc49f91ab5b181df437f5438
#
_cell.length_a   1.000
_cell.length_b   1.000
_cell.length_c   1.000
_cell.angle_alpha   90.00
_cell.angle_beta   90.00
_cell.angle_gamma   90.00
#
_symmetry.space_group_name_H-M   'P 1'
#
loop_
_entity.id
_entity.type
_entity.pdbx_description
1 polymer ?
#
loop_
_entity_poly.entity_id
_entity_poly.type
_entity_poly.pdbx_seq_one_letter_code
_entity_poly.pdbx_strand_id
1 'polypeptide(L)'
;MINIPKGTKDVLPSESYKWHYVERIARETADLYCLNEIRTPTFEHTELFLRGVGDTTDIVNKEMYTFRDKGDRSITLKPEGTSGVARSFIENGLFNGAMPLKMYYITPVFRYENPQKGRLREHHQFGVEVYGGAGADTDAEVIKLAYTVLKKCGLSVKLYINSMGCPDCRKKYNEALKGYFADKLDKLCPTCRERYYKN
;
A
#
# COMPACT_ATOMS: atom_id res chain seq x y z
N MET A 1 -34.93 3.51 6.82
CA MET A 1 -33.73 3.59 7.68
C MET A 1 -32.52 3.58 6.75
N ILE A 2 -31.55 4.48 6.94
CA ILE A 2 -30.33 4.52 6.13
C ILE A 2 -29.31 3.60 6.80
N ASN A 3 -28.80 2.62 6.06
CA ASN A 3 -27.79 1.67 6.55
C ASN A 3 -26.37 2.10 6.12
N ILE A 4 -25.38 1.59 6.83
CA ILE A 4 -23.97 1.79 6.50
C ILE A 4 -23.66 1.25 5.09
N PRO A 5 -22.77 1.92 4.30
CA PRO A 5 -22.38 1.42 2.99
C PRO A 5 -21.71 0.05 3.07
N LYS A 6 -21.99 -0.80 2.08
CA LYS A 6 -21.41 -2.15 2.01
C LYS A 6 -19.89 -2.10 1.97
N GLY A 7 -19.24 -2.84 2.85
CA GLY A 7 -17.79 -2.94 2.93
C GLY A 7 -17.13 -1.86 3.82
N THR A 8 -17.93 -1.12 4.58
CA THR A 8 -17.45 -0.25 5.66
C THR A 8 -17.91 -0.79 7.01
N LYS A 9 -17.34 -0.30 8.09
CA LYS A 9 -17.71 -0.69 9.45
C LYS A 9 -17.52 0.48 10.42
N ASP A 10 -18.53 0.73 11.28
CA ASP A 10 -18.37 1.63 12.40
C ASP A 10 -17.44 1.01 13.46
N VAL A 11 -16.62 1.85 14.07
CA VAL A 11 -15.86 1.50 15.28
C VAL A 11 -16.62 2.08 16.47
N LEU A 12 -17.40 1.24 17.13
CA LEU A 12 -18.21 1.65 18.26
C LEU A 12 -17.36 1.96 19.51
N PRO A 13 -17.87 2.77 20.48
CA PRO A 13 -17.16 3.05 21.72
C PRO A 13 -16.68 1.81 22.47
N SER A 14 -17.44 0.72 22.39
CA SER A 14 -17.09 -0.58 22.98
C SER A 14 -15.94 -1.30 22.31
N GLU A 15 -15.49 -0.87 21.11
CA GLU A 15 -14.41 -1.46 20.34
C GLU A 15 -13.22 -0.50 20.12
N SER A 16 -13.41 0.81 20.31
CA SER A 16 -12.40 1.84 20.03
C SER A 16 -11.09 1.64 20.80
N TYR A 17 -11.14 1.04 22.01
CA TYR A 17 -9.93 0.73 22.77
C TYR A 17 -8.98 -0.24 22.06
N LYS A 18 -9.50 -1.13 21.19
CA LYS A 18 -8.68 -2.05 20.39
C LYS A 18 -7.87 -1.28 19.32
N TRP A 19 -8.51 -0.25 18.73
CA TRP A 19 -7.86 0.65 17.78
C TRP A 19 -6.77 1.46 18.47
N HIS A 20 -7.08 2.08 19.60
CA HIS A 20 -6.10 2.82 20.40
C HIS A 20 -4.91 1.95 20.80
N TYR A 21 -5.16 0.68 21.15
CA TYR A 21 -4.09 -0.26 21.51
C TYR A 21 -3.14 -0.51 20.33
N VAL A 22 -3.66 -0.82 19.15
CA VAL A 22 -2.85 -1.11 17.95
C VAL A 22 -2.12 0.16 17.48
N GLU A 23 -2.82 1.28 17.42
CA GLU A 23 -2.24 2.56 17.02
C GLU A 23 -1.12 3.01 17.96
N ARG A 24 -1.30 2.83 19.26
CA ARG A 24 -0.27 3.16 20.26
C ARG A 24 0.99 2.30 20.03
N ILE A 25 0.84 0.98 19.83
CA ILE A 25 1.98 0.10 19.51
C ILE A 25 2.70 0.56 18.24
N ALA A 26 1.94 0.93 17.21
CA ALA A 26 2.51 1.40 15.93
C ALA A 26 3.32 2.69 16.13
N ARG A 27 2.76 3.69 16.85
CA ARG A 27 3.43 4.98 17.15
C ARG A 27 4.68 4.78 18.02
N GLU A 28 4.55 4.06 19.14
CA GLU A 28 5.68 3.77 20.02
C GLU A 28 6.81 3.01 19.31
N THR A 29 6.45 2.15 18.36
CA THR A 29 7.45 1.45 17.56
C THR A 29 8.07 2.39 16.52
N ALA A 30 7.29 3.23 15.85
CA ALA A 30 7.81 4.23 14.93
C ALA A 30 8.82 5.17 15.61
N ASP A 31 8.50 5.62 16.82
CA ASP A 31 9.38 6.48 17.64
C ASP A 31 10.73 5.77 17.95
N LEU A 32 10.71 4.47 18.30
CA LEU A 32 11.93 3.69 18.54
C LEU A 32 12.84 3.57 17.32
N TYR A 33 12.26 3.67 16.12
CA TYR A 33 12.99 3.62 14.84
C TYR A 33 13.24 5.03 14.26
N CYS A 34 12.96 6.09 15.04
CA CYS A 34 13.14 7.50 14.64
C CYS A 34 12.36 7.88 13.38
N LEU A 35 11.13 7.40 13.24
CA LEU A 35 10.24 7.81 12.16
C LEU A 35 9.36 8.98 12.63
N ASN A 36 9.14 9.96 11.75
CA ASN A 36 8.23 11.07 11.98
C ASN A 36 6.87 10.81 11.32
N GLU A 37 5.78 11.19 12.00
CA GLU A 37 4.44 11.05 11.42
C GLU A 37 4.23 12.02 10.26
N ILE A 38 3.69 11.50 9.15
CA ILE A 38 3.18 12.29 8.04
C ILE A 38 1.70 12.00 7.85
N ARG A 39 0.92 13.04 7.56
CA ARG A 39 -0.51 12.94 7.22
C ARG A 39 -0.76 13.55 5.86
N THR A 40 -1.32 12.76 4.95
CA THR A 40 -1.70 13.19 3.61
C THR A 40 -3.22 13.28 3.49
N PRO A 41 -3.75 14.07 2.54
CA PRO A 41 -5.18 14.15 2.28
C PRO A 41 -5.83 12.77 2.05
N THR A 42 -7.14 12.68 2.31
CA THR A 42 -7.91 11.45 2.07
C THR A 42 -8.14 11.19 0.58
N PHE A 43 -8.11 12.24 -0.24
CA PHE A 43 -8.26 12.17 -1.69
C PHE A 43 -7.15 12.95 -2.37
N GLU A 44 -6.82 12.53 -3.58
CA GLU A 44 -5.77 13.11 -4.42
C GLU A 44 -6.26 13.19 -5.87
N HIS A 45 -5.54 13.88 -6.74
CA HIS A 45 -5.76 13.78 -8.17
C HIS A 45 -5.56 12.35 -8.65
N THR A 46 -6.48 11.86 -9.48
CA THR A 46 -6.46 10.47 -9.98
C THR A 46 -5.14 10.10 -10.64
N GLU A 47 -4.53 11.06 -11.37
CA GLU A 47 -3.24 10.89 -12.06
C GLU A 47 -2.10 10.45 -11.12
N LEU A 48 -2.12 10.85 -9.85
CA LEU A 48 -1.11 10.45 -8.89
C LEU A 48 -1.06 8.92 -8.75
N PHE A 49 -2.23 8.28 -8.66
CA PHE A 49 -2.32 6.83 -8.48
C PHE A 49 -2.08 6.07 -9.80
N LEU A 50 -2.49 6.63 -10.94
CA LEU A 50 -2.17 6.05 -12.25
C LEU A 50 -0.65 5.96 -12.45
N ARG A 51 0.10 7.02 -12.13
CA ARG A 51 1.56 7.03 -12.21
C ARG A 51 2.24 6.12 -11.18
N GLY A 52 1.78 6.14 -9.93
CA GLY A 52 2.45 5.48 -8.81
C GLY A 52 2.21 3.99 -8.75
N VAL A 53 0.99 3.55 -9.01
CA VAL A 53 0.58 2.14 -8.87
C VAL A 53 0.73 1.37 -10.18
N GLY A 54 0.70 2.05 -11.33
CA GLY A 54 0.81 1.48 -12.68
C GLY A 54 -0.53 1.09 -13.28
N ASP A 55 -0.70 1.43 -14.56
CA ASP A 55 -1.96 1.31 -15.32
C ASP A 55 -2.49 -0.13 -15.46
N THR A 56 -1.64 -1.14 -15.23
CA THR A 56 -1.99 -2.56 -15.41
C THR A 56 -2.40 -3.26 -14.12
N THR A 57 -2.41 -2.55 -12.98
CA THR A 57 -2.76 -3.16 -11.70
C THR A 57 -4.29 -3.24 -11.52
N ASP A 58 -4.76 -4.27 -10.83
CA ASP A 58 -6.19 -4.43 -10.51
C ASP A 58 -6.71 -3.25 -9.66
N ILE A 59 -5.86 -2.66 -8.83
CA ILE A 59 -6.20 -1.49 -7.99
C ILE A 59 -6.62 -0.33 -8.87
N VAL A 60 -5.83 0.01 -9.88
CA VAL A 60 -6.10 1.12 -10.80
C VAL A 60 -7.32 0.83 -11.68
N ASN A 61 -7.42 -0.38 -12.21
CA ASN A 61 -8.46 -0.71 -13.19
C ASN A 61 -9.85 -0.98 -12.60
N LYS A 62 -9.94 -1.45 -11.36
CA LYS A 62 -11.20 -2.00 -10.82
C LYS A 62 -11.56 -1.55 -9.40
N GLU A 63 -10.60 -1.02 -8.63
CA GLU A 63 -10.78 -0.88 -7.18
C GLU A 63 -10.73 0.57 -6.67
N MET A 64 -10.42 1.55 -7.52
CA MET A 64 -10.40 2.95 -7.11
C MET A 64 -11.81 3.55 -7.01
N TYR A 65 -12.04 4.35 -5.97
CA TYR A 65 -13.19 5.24 -5.86
C TYR A 65 -12.86 6.58 -6.49
N THR A 66 -13.21 6.74 -7.76
CA THR A 66 -12.92 7.94 -8.55
C THR A 66 -14.20 8.69 -8.86
N PHE A 67 -14.16 10.02 -8.74
CA PHE A 67 -15.28 10.92 -9.02
C PHE A 67 -14.74 12.26 -9.55
N ARG A 68 -15.65 13.10 -10.08
CA ARG A 68 -15.33 14.46 -10.45
C ARG A 68 -15.76 15.41 -9.36
N ASP A 69 -14.91 16.38 -9.04
CA ASP A 69 -15.25 17.47 -8.13
C ASP A 69 -16.07 18.56 -8.86
N LYS A 70 -16.49 19.59 -8.12
CA LYS A 70 -17.26 20.71 -8.70
C LYS A 70 -16.51 21.51 -9.78
N GLY A 71 -15.19 21.38 -9.85
CA GLY A 71 -14.32 21.98 -10.86
C GLY A 71 -13.99 21.03 -12.00
N ASP A 72 -14.75 19.92 -12.15
CA ASP A 72 -14.58 18.86 -13.17
C ASP A 72 -13.21 18.16 -13.15
N ARG A 73 -12.50 18.22 -12.01
CA ARG A 73 -11.21 17.54 -11.83
C ARG A 73 -11.44 16.11 -11.39
N SER A 74 -10.69 15.16 -11.96
CA SER A 74 -10.74 13.75 -11.55
C SER A 74 -10.02 13.55 -10.23
N ILE A 75 -10.77 13.13 -9.22
CA ILE A 75 -10.33 12.93 -7.84
C ILE A 75 -10.57 11.47 -7.44
N THR A 76 -9.65 10.91 -6.68
CA THR A 76 -9.72 9.53 -6.20
C THR A 76 -9.50 9.48 -4.69
N LEU A 77 -10.36 8.75 -3.97
CA LEU A 77 -10.07 8.38 -2.59
C LEU A 77 -8.82 7.49 -2.58
N LYS A 78 -7.85 7.81 -1.73
CA LYS A 78 -6.56 7.11 -1.73
C LYS A 78 -6.72 5.60 -1.50
N PRO A 79 -6.26 4.76 -2.44
CA PRO A 79 -6.29 3.30 -2.31
C PRO A 79 -5.11 2.75 -1.50
N GLU A 80 -4.10 3.62 -1.23
CA GLU A 80 -2.90 3.34 -0.46
C GLU A 80 -2.25 4.65 0.00
N GLY A 81 -1.27 4.59 0.90
CA GLY A 81 -0.65 5.81 1.46
C GLY A 81 0.62 6.28 0.75
N THR A 82 1.37 5.37 0.13
CA THR A 82 2.71 5.62 -0.43
C THR A 82 2.73 6.76 -1.46
N SER A 83 1.79 6.76 -2.41
CA SER A 83 1.74 7.76 -3.48
C SER A 83 1.53 9.18 -2.93
N GLY A 84 0.65 9.34 -1.94
CA GLY A 84 0.43 10.62 -1.27
C GLY A 84 1.66 11.12 -0.52
N VAL A 85 2.38 10.22 0.15
CA VAL A 85 3.62 10.56 0.84
C VAL A 85 4.72 10.94 -0.16
N ALA A 86 4.87 10.18 -1.26
CA ALA A 86 5.84 10.49 -2.31
C ALA A 86 5.56 11.87 -2.96
N ARG A 87 4.29 12.17 -3.26
CA ARG A 87 3.89 13.49 -3.74
C ARG A 87 4.27 14.58 -2.73
N SER A 88 3.93 14.39 -1.45
CA SER A 88 4.23 15.35 -0.38
C SER A 88 5.74 15.55 -0.20
N PHE A 89 6.53 14.48 -0.30
CA PHE A 89 7.99 14.54 -0.23
C PHE A 89 8.58 15.43 -1.34
N ILE A 90 8.06 15.31 -2.57
CA ILE A 90 8.52 16.09 -3.71
C ILE A 90 8.01 17.54 -3.62
N GLU A 91 6.71 17.73 -3.41
CA GLU A 91 6.04 19.04 -3.43
C GLU A 91 6.57 19.99 -2.35
N ASN A 92 6.88 19.46 -1.16
CA ASN A 92 7.41 20.25 -0.06
C ASN A 92 8.95 20.29 -0.03
N GLY A 93 9.64 19.75 -1.03
CA GLY A 93 11.11 19.80 -1.13
C GLY A 93 11.81 19.09 0.00
N LEU A 94 11.21 18.02 0.58
CA LEU A 94 11.77 17.34 1.74
C LEU A 94 13.11 16.64 1.41
N PHE A 95 13.40 16.41 0.14
CA PHE A 95 14.68 15.90 -0.34
C PHE A 95 15.86 16.88 -0.12
N ASN A 96 15.60 18.16 0.19
CA ASN A 96 16.66 19.12 0.53
C ASN A 96 17.12 19.03 1.99
N GLY A 97 16.46 18.23 2.81
CA GLY A 97 16.79 18.02 4.21
C GLY A 97 17.81 16.89 4.42
N ALA A 98 18.02 16.57 5.70
CA ALA A 98 18.90 15.45 6.07
C ALA A 98 18.30 14.10 5.61
N MET A 99 19.18 13.21 5.09
CA MET A 99 18.81 11.87 4.65
C MET A 99 19.55 10.82 5.49
N PRO A 100 19.00 9.63 5.67
CA PRO A 100 17.68 9.17 5.20
C PRO A 100 16.53 9.84 5.97
N LEU A 101 15.49 10.25 5.22
CA LEU A 101 14.24 10.72 5.82
C LEU A 101 13.31 9.52 6.05
N LYS A 102 12.90 9.32 7.29
CA LYS A 102 12.04 8.23 7.72
C LYS A 102 10.69 8.77 8.16
N MET A 103 9.62 8.28 7.57
CA MET A 103 8.26 8.70 7.88
C MET A 103 7.34 7.52 8.08
N TYR A 104 6.29 7.71 8.89
CA TYR A 104 5.20 6.75 9.01
C TYR A 104 3.85 7.47 8.92
N TYR A 105 2.82 6.72 8.58
CA TYR A 105 1.44 7.18 8.61
C TYR A 105 0.49 6.12 9.16
N ILE A 106 -0.61 6.58 9.77
CA ILE A 106 -1.77 5.76 10.08
C ILE A 106 -2.96 6.44 9.42
N THR A 107 -3.54 5.80 8.41
CA THR A 107 -4.53 6.46 7.56
C THR A 107 -5.58 5.50 7.03
N PRO A 108 -6.86 5.94 6.87
CA PRO A 108 -7.83 5.17 6.13
C PRO A 108 -7.47 5.15 4.64
N VAL A 109 -7.72 4.01 4.00
CA VAL A 109 -7.58 3.79 2.56
C VAL A 109 -8.82 3.09 2.03
N PHE A 110 -9.11 3.28 0.73
CA PHE A 110 -10.39 2.90 0.12
C PHE A 110 -10.16 2.09 -1.14
N ARG A 111 -10.70 0.84 -1.17
CA ARG A 111 -10.63 -0.04 -2.33
C ARG A 111 -11.97 -0.69 -2.58
N TYR A 112 -12.45 -0.63 -3.81
CA TYR A 112 -13.71 -1.25 -4.21
C TYR A 112 -13.56 -2.77 -4.39
N GLU A 113 -13.07 -3.43 -3.34
CA GLU A 113 -12.94 -4.89 -3.31
C GLU A 113 -14.28 -5.57 -3.01
N ASN A 114 -14.37 -6.85 -3.33
CA ASN A 114 -15.47 -7.68 -2.85
C ASN A 114 -15.29 -7.92 -1.35
N PRO A 115 -16.20 -7.41 -0.49
CA PRO A 115 -16.07 -7.54 0.95
C PRO A 115 -16.11 -9.01 1.37
N GLN A 116 -15.17 -9.39 2.22
CA GLN A 116 -15.12 -10.70 2.86
C GLN A 116 -14.52 -10.56 4.25
N LYS A 117 -14.50 -11.64 5.03
CA LYS A 117 -13.91 -11.62 6.38
C LYS A 117 -12.45 -11.12 6.32
N GLY A 118 -12.16 -10.00 6.99
CA GLY A 118 -10.86 -9.37 7.02
C GLY A 118 -10.53 -8.47 5.82
N ARG A 119 -11.45 -8.33 4.83
CA ARG A 119 -11.31 -7.38 3.72
C ARG A 119 -12.51 -6.47 3.63
N LEU A 120 -12.29 -5.22 3.94
CA LEU A 120 -13.28 -4.14 3.84
C LEU A 120 -12.90 -3.18 2.71
N ARG A 121 -13.87 -2.41 2.23
CA ARG A 121 -13.66 -1.34 1.25
C ARG A 121 -12.99 -0.11 1.85
N GLU A 122 -13.16 0.09 3.15
CA GLU A 122 -12.41 1.03 3.96
C GLU A 122 -11.62 0.24 5.00
N HIS A 123 -10.30 0.44 5.04
CA HIS A 123 -9.42 -0.14 6.04
C HIS A 123 -8.31 0.84 6.38
N HIS A 124 -7.65 0.64 7.52
CA HIS A 124 -6.56 1.50 7.94
C HIS A 124 -5.22 0.84 7.62
N GLN A 125 -4.28 1.65 7.18
CA GLN A 125 -2.89 1.25 6.98
C GLN A 125 -2.00 1.97 7.98
N PHE A 126 -1.14 1.21 8.66
CA PHE A 126 0.12 1.70 9.20
C PHE A 126 1.18 1.47 8.13
N GLY A 127 1.74 2.54 7.59
CA GLY A 127 2.76 2.48 6.55
C GLY A 127 4.03 3.20 6.95
N VAL A 128 5.13 2.79 6.38
CA VAL A 128 6.47 3.34 6.61
C VAL A 128 7.12 3.63 5.27
N GLU A 129 7.69 4.83 5.15
CA GLU A 129 8.42 5.28 3.96
C GLU A 129 9.80 5.75 4.37
N VAL A 130 10.83 5.27 3.67
CA VAL A 130 12.22 5.68 3.88
C VAL A 130 12.79 6.19 2.56
N TYR A 131 13.20 7.46 2.55
CA TYR A 131 13.80 8.09 1.39
C TYR A 131 15.29 8.33 1.65
N GLY A 132 16.12 8.06 0.64
CA GLY A 132 17.58 8.25 0.70
C GLY A 132 18.35 7.11 1.37
N GLY A 133 17.70 6.01 1.71
CA GLY A 133 18.36 4.77 2.15
C GLY A 133 18.43 3.77 0.99
N ALA A 134 19.64 3.45 0.52
CA ALA A 134 19.85 2.58 -0.64
C ALA A 134 20.42 1.19 -0.27
N GLY A 135 20.70 0.95 1.00
CA GLY A 135 21.35 -0.28 1.46
C GLY A 135 20.39 -1.35 1.95
N ALA A 136 20.83 -2.58 1.98
CA ALA A 136 20.09 -3.71 2.54
C ALA A 136 19.80 -3.57 4.05
N ASP A 137 20.55 -2.73 4.74
CA ASP A 137 20.35 -2.34 6.13
C ASP A 137 19.02 -1.59 6.31
N THR A 138 18.67 -0.71 5.36
CA THR A 138 17.38 -0.01 5.34
C THR A 138 16.22 -0.98 5.18
N ASP A 139 16.32 -1.93 4.25
CA ASP A 139 15.31 -2.97 4.05
C ASP A 139 15.15 -3.84 5.32
N ALA A 140 16.27 -4.23 5.93
CA ALA A 140 16.29 -5.01 7.16
C ALA A 140 15.65 -4.25 8.34
N GLU A 141 15.88 -2.94 8.44
CA GLU A 141 15.28 -2.08 9.46
C GLU A 141 13.76 -2.04 9.31
N VAL A 142 13.24 -1.81 8.09
CA VAL A 142 11.79 -1.78 7.82
C VAL A 142 11.13 -3.12 8.10
N ILE A 143 11.77 -4.23 7.68
CA ILE A 143 11.30 -5.59 7.99
C ILE A 143 11.25 -5.82 9.49
N LYS A 144 12.32 -5.44 10.22
CA LYS A 144 12.40 -5.59 11.67
C LYS A 144 11.35 -4.73 12.39
N LEU A 145 11.07 -3.52 11.91
CA LEU A 145 10.01 -2.67 12.42
C LEU A 145 8.65 -3.35 12.29
N ALA A 146 8.31 -3.83 11.11
CA ALA A 146 7.04 -4.53 10.86
C ALA A 146 6.90 -5.77 11.76
N TYR A 147 7.95 -6.57 11.87
CA TYR A 147 8.00 -7.72 12.78
C TYR A 147 7.79 -7.30 14.24
N THR A 148 8.40 -6.20 14.67
CA THR A 148 8.30 -5.68 16.04
C THR A 148 6.87 -5.25 16.37
N VAL A 149 6.20 -4.54 15.46
CA VAL A 149 4.78 -4.15 15.61
C VAL A 149 3.90 -5.38 15.80
N LEU A 150 4.02 -6.36 14.90
CA LEU A 150 3.22 -7.59 14.96
C LEU A 150 3.49 -8.37 16.25
N LYS A 151 4.74 -8.48 16.68
CA LYS A 151 5.12 -9.15 17.93
C LYS A 151 4.56 -8.43 19.15
N LYS A 152 4.62 -7.10 19.21
CA LYS A 152 4.04 -6.31 20.30
C LYS A 152 2.50 -6.42 20.33
N CYS A 153 1.86 -6.64 19.19
CA CYS A 153 0.44 -6.98 19.12
C CYS A 153 0.10 -8.42 19.57
N GLY A 154 1.10 -9.21 20.00
CA GLY A 154 0.91 -10.58 20.46
C GLY A 154 0.81 -11.62 19.34
N LEU A 155 1.18 -11.27 18.10
CA LEU A 155 1.12 -12.18 16.96
C LEU A 155 2.43 -12.94 16.80
N SER A 156 2.32 -14.27 16.55
CA SER A 156 3.43 -15.11 16.11
C SER A 156 3.43 -15.16 14.59
N VAL A 157 4.48 -14.62 13.98
CA VAL A 157 4.60 -14.52 12.53
C VAL A 157 5.88 -15.17 12.02
N LYS A 158 5.84 -15.73 10.82
CA LYS A 158 7.03 -16.22 10.09
C LYS A 158 7.39 -15.19 9.02
N LEU A 159 8.67 -14.89 8.92
CA LEU A 159 9.20 -14.01 7.87
C LEU A 159 9.58 -14.87 6.66
N TYR A 160 9.07 -14.48 5.49
CA TYR A 160 9.51 -14.98 4.19
C TYR A 160 10.05 -13.81 3.39
N ILE A 161 11.29 -13.93 2.92
CA ILE A 161 11.95 -12.90 2.10
C ILE A 161 11.86 -13.33 0.64
N ASN A 162 11.41 -12.41 -0.21
CA ASN A 162 11.39 -12.57 -1.66
C ASN A 162 12.05 -11.35 -2.31
N SER A 163 12.58 -11.53 -3.51
CA SER A 163 13.15 -10.46 -4.31
C SER A 163 12.52 -10.42 -5.69
N MET A 164 12.23 -9.23 -6.17
CA MET A 164 11.75 -9.04 -7.54
C MET A 164 12.87 -9.08 -8.58
N GLY A 165 14.12 -9.12 -8.13
CA GLY A 165 15.32 -9.07 -8.96
C GLY A 165 15.58 -7.70 -9.60
N CYS A 166 16.76 -7.55 -10.19
CA CYS A 166 17.10 -6.39 -11.02
C CYS A 166 16.44 -6.50 -12.42
N PRO A 167 16.46 -5.42 -13.24
CA PRO A 167 15.89 -5.45 -14.61
C PRO A 167 16.36 -6.62 -15.46
N ASP A 168 17.66 -6.96 -15.40
CA ASP A 168 18.23 -8.08 -16.17
C ASP A 168 17.74 -9.46 -15.68
N CYS A 169 17.66 -9.62 -14.34
CA CYS A 169 17.10 -10.84 -13.74
C CYS A 169 15.61 -10.99 -14.10
N ARG A 170 14.86 -9.89 -14.11
CA ARG A 170 13.42 -9.90 -14.46
C ARG A 170 13.21 -10.28 -15.92
N LYS A 171 14.06 -9.81 -16.84
CA LYS A 171 13.99 -10.17 -18.25
C LYS A 171 14.12 -11.69 -18.44
N LYS A 172 15.16 -12.29 -17.87
CA LYS A 172 15.39 -13.74 -17.91
C LYS A 172 14.26 -14.52 -17.26
N TYR A 173 13.77 -14.04 -16.11
CA TYR A 173 12.63 -14.65 -15.43
C TYR A 173 11.34 -14.61 -16.28
N ASN A 174 11.03 -13.47 -16.88
CA ASN A 174 9.85 -13.32 -17.73
C ASN A 174 9.92 -14.23 -18.97
N GLU A 175 11.10 -14.36 -19.58
CA GLU A 175 11.33 -15.29 -20.71
C GLU A 175 11.07 -16.74 -20.28
N ALA A 176 11.63 -17.14 -19.13
CA ALA A 176 11.41 -18.49 -18.58
C ALA A 176 9.94 -18.72 -18.22
N LEU A 177 9.27 -17.73 -17.63
CA LEU A 177 7.85 -17.80 -17.26
C LEU A 177 6.95 -17.91 -18.49
N LYS A 178 7.23 -17.14 -19.54
CA LYS A 178 6.53 -17.26 -20.83
C LYS A 178 6.71 -18.64 -21.43
N GLY A 179 7.93 -19.16 -21.45
CA GLY A 179 8.20 -20.53 -21.92
C GLY A 179 7.42 -21.59 -21.13
N TYR A 180 7.36 -21.44 -19.79
CA TYR A 180 6.61 -22.35 -18.92
C TYR A 180 5.11 -22.37 -19.18
N PHE A 181 4.51 -21.25 -19.56
CA PHE A 181 3.07 -21.13 -19.79
C PHE A 181 2.66 -21.33 -21.26
N ALA A 182 3.61 -21.40 -22.19
CA ALA A 182 3.30 -21.47 -23.63
C ALA A 182 2.37 -22.63 -24.01
N ASP A 183 2.55 -23.78 -23.38
CA ASP A 183 1.76 -25.00 -23.58
C ASP A 183 0.58 -25.15 -22.59
N LYS A 184 0.32 -24.13 -21.76
CA LYS A 184 -0.68 -24.17 -20.67
C LYS A 184 -1.68 -23.02 -20.71
N LEU A 185 -1.75 -22.32 -21.84
CA LEU A 185 -2.61 -21.13 -21.99
C LEU A 185 -4.10 -21.44 -21.81
N ASP A 186 -4.51 -22.65 -22.16
CA ASP A 186 -5.87 -23.18 -21.98
C ASP A 186 -6.26 -23.31 -20.50
N LYS A 187 -5.27 -23.52 -19.61
CA LYS A 187 -5.46 -23.63 -18.16
C LYS A 187 -5.47 -22.28 -17.43
N LEU A 188 -5.13 -21.20 -18.12
CA LEU A 188 -5.12 -19.87 -17.54
C LEU A 188 -6.52 -19.23 -17.59
N CYS A 189 -6.88 -18.52 -16.53
CA CYS A 189 -8.08 -17.66 -16.54
C CYS A 189 -7.93 -16.53 -17.59
N PRO A 190 -9.03 -15.90 -18.06
CA PRO A 190 -8.99 -14.86 -19.09
C PRO A 190 -7.98 -13.74 -18.78
N THR A 191 -7.98 -13.25 -17.56
CA THR A 191 -7.06 -12.17 -17.11
C THR A 191 -5.59 -12.60 -17.18
N CYS A 192 -5.26 -13.84 -16.73
CA CYS A 192 -3.88 -14.34 -16.80
C CYS A 192 -3.43 -14.57 -18.25
N ARG A 193 -4.34 -14.99 -19.11
CA ARG A 193 -4.08 -15.14 -20.55
C ARG A 193 -3.81 -13.80 -21.24
N GLU A 194 -4.59 -12.78 -20.91
CA GLU A 194 -4.36 -11.41 -21.38
C GLU A 194 -2.99 -10.87 -20.92
N ARG A 195 -2.64 -11.07 -19.65
CA ARG A 195 -1.33 -10.67 -19.09
C ARG A 195 -0.16 -11.39 -19.75
N TYR A 196 -0.34 -12.65 -20.14
CA TYR A 196 0.70 -13.39 -20.86
C TYR A 196 1.09 -12.75 -22.18
N TYR A 197 0.12 -12.18 -22.92
CA TYR A 197 0.37 -11.50 -24.20
C TYR A 197 0.86 -10.05 -24.03
N LYS A 198 0.53 -9.38 -22.94
CA LYS A 198 0.89 -7.98 -22.70
C LYS A 198 2.29 -7.80 -22.08
N ASN A 199 2.80 -8.77 -21.38
CA ASN A 199 4.12 -8.78 -20.71
C ASN A 199 5.06 -9.73 -21.43
#